data_547e5e2defba18cea025acc223bfdac3
#
_entry.id   547e5e2defba18cea025acc223bfdac3
#
_cell.length_a   1.000
_cell.length_b   1.000
_cell.length_c   1.000
_cell.angle_alpha   90.00
_cell.angle_beta   90.00
_cell.angle_gamma   90.00
#
_symmetry.space_group_name_H-M   'P 1'
#
loop_
_entity.id
_entity.type
_entity.pdbx_description
1 polymer ?
#
loop_
_entity_poly.entity_id
_entity_poly.type
_entity_poly.pdbx_seq_one_letter_code
_entity_poly.pdbx_strand_id
1 'polypeptide(L)'
;RNLSIPQEPVLVQTPTMWHLATPIEGELLSAGITVMALMLAMHPTPAVGGYPLPLARDFLRQAESFNRGLFTGAVGWCDAHGDGEWAVTIRCAELQGKKARLFAGAGVVPGSDPVAERRETGAKFATMLNALGVIGVPEEV
;
A
#
# COMPACT_ATOMS: atom_id res chain seq x y z
N ARG A 1 16.92 6.11 18.53
CA ARG A 1 16.81 7.18 19.54
C ARG A 1 15.91 8.29 19.01
N ASN A 2 15.42 9.15 19.89
CA ASN A 2 14.61 10.32 19.50
C ASN A 2 13.42 9.98 18.59
N LEU A 3 12.69 8.90 18.93
CA LEU A 3 11.51 8.50 18.18
C LEU A 3 10.38 9.52 18.42
N SER A 4 9.89 10.12 17.34
CA SER A 4 8.77 11.03 17.32
C SER A 4 7.59 10.36 16.64
N ILE A 5 6.49 10.20 17.37
CA ILE A 5 5.24 9.65 16.87
C ILE A 5 4.13 10.60 17.33
N PRO A 6 3.37 11.21 16.43
CA PRO A 6 2.25 12.05 16.83
C PRO A 6 1.18 11.20 17.54
N GLN A 7 0.51 11.80 18.51
CA GLN A 7 -0.58 11.13 19.25
C GLN A 7 -1.80 10.88 18.36
N GLU A 8 -2.02 11.74 17.38
CA GLU A 8 -3.13 11.64 16.44
C GLU A 8 -2.61 11.63 15.02
N PRO A 9 -3.25 10.87 14.11
CA PRO A 9 -2.92 10.90 12.69
C PRO A 9 -3.15 12.30 12.10
N VAL A 10 -2.34 12.68 11.13
CA VAL A 10 -2.50 13.92 10.37
C VAL A 10 -3.24 13.65 9.08
N LEU A 11 -4.10 14.58 8.66
CA LEU A 11 -4.80 14.49 7.40
C LEU A 11 -3.91 15.02 6.28
N VAL A 12 -3.56 14.15 5.34
CA VAL A 12 -2.73 14.47 4.17
C VAL A 12 -3.60 14.48 2.93
N GLN A 13 -3.60 15.60 2.20
CA GLN A 13 -4.29 15.74 0.94
C GLN A 13 -3.37 15.39 -0.23
N THR A 14 -3.87 14.54 -1.13
CA THR A 14 -3.29 14.31 -2.45
C THR A 14 -4.23 14.87 -3.52
N PRO A 15 -3.81 15.00 -4.78
CA PRO A 15 -4.71 15.48 -5.84
C PRO A 15 -6.00 14.68 -6.02
N THR A 16 -6.02 13.42 -5.59
CA THR A 16 -7.14 12.50 -5.83
C THR A 16 -7.86 12.06 -4.56
N MET A 17 -7.28 12.26 -3.38
CA MET A 17 -7.90 11.81 -2.12
C MET A 17 -7.23 12.35 -0.87
N TRP A 18 -7.89 12.10 0.26
CA TRP A 18 -7.38 12.37 1.60
C TRP A 18 -6.88 11.08 2.26
N HIS A 19 -5.80 11.20 3.02
CA HIS A 19 -5.23 10.11 3.80
C HIS A 19 -5.05 10.54 5.25
N LEU A 20 -5.38 9.65 6.17
CA LEU A 20 -4.86 9.73 7.53
C LEU A 20 -3.47 9.11 7.54
N ALA A 21 -2.47 9.88 7.91
CA ALA A 21 -1.08 9.45 7.98
C ALA A 21 -0.53 9.64 9.39
N THR A 22 0.31 8.72 9.83
CA THR A 22 1.08 8.85 11.08
C THR A 22 2.55 8.95 10.71
N PRO A 23 3.13 10.16 10.60
CA PRO A 23 4.57 10.31 10.38
C PRO A 23 5.32 9.79 11.60
N ILE A 24 6.28 8.92 11.36
CA ILE A 24 7.14 8.35 12.39
C ILE A 24 8.57 8.73 12.03
N GLU A 25 9.22 9.50 12.89
CA GLU A 25 10.57 9.97 12.69
C GLU A 25 11.47 9.48 13.83
N GLY A 26 12.73 9.24 13.53
CA GLY A 26 13.67 8.79 14.55
C GLY A 26 15.09 8.66 14.04
N GLU A 27 16.01 8.45 14.95
CA GLU A 27 17.41 8.21 14.67
C GLU A 27 17.75 6.72 14.81
N LEU A 28 18.49 6.19 13.85
CA LEU A 28 18.98 4.81 13.91
C LEU A 28 20.01 4.66 15.04
N LEU A 29 19.94 3.51 15.71
CA LEU A 29 20.89 3.19 16.80
C LEU A 29 22.26 2.77 16.28
N SER A 30 22.34 2.36 15.03
CA SER A 30 23.57 1.91 14.38
C SER A 30 23.68 2.49 12.98
N ALA A 31 24.85 3.01 12.66
CA ALA A 31 25.17 3.54 11.33
C ALA A 31 25.21 2.46 10.21
N GLY A 32 25.20 1.17 10.59
CA GLY A 32 25.19 0.08 9.60
C GLY A 32 23.78 -0.36 9.16
N ILE A 33 22.73 0.27 9.68
CA ILE A 33 21.35 -0.04 9.26
C ILE A 33 21.04 0.77 8.01
N THR A 34 20.78 0.08 6.92
CA THR A 34 20.40 0.69 5.65
C THR A 34 18.88 0.86 5.53
N VAL A 35 18.45 1.74 4.63
CA VAL A 35 17.01 1.90 4.30
C VAL A 35 16.38 0.58 3.82
N MET A 36 17.14 -0.26 3.12
CA MET A 36 16.70 -1.61 2.73
C MET A 36 16.40 -2.49 3.95
N ALA A 37 17.27 -2.48 4.95
CA ALA A 37 17.03 -3.24 6.17
C ALA A 37 15.80 -2.75 6.93
N LEU A 38 15.57 -1.43 6.98
CA LEU A 38 14.36 -0.86 7.55
C LEU A 38 13.12 -1.29 6.78
N MET A 39 13.14 -1.20 5.45
CA MET A 39 12.03 -1.64 4.61
C MET A 39 11.68 -3.11 4.89
N LEU A 40 12.66 -4.00 4.92
CA LEU A 40 12.45 -5.43 5.18
C LEU A 40 11.90 -5.70 6.59
N ALA A 41 12.28 -4.89 7.57
CA ALA A 41 11.78 -5.02 8.94
C ALA A 41 10.33 -4.53 9.10
N MET A 42 9.93 -3.53 8.32
CA MET A 42 8.62 -2.88 8.43
C MET A 42 7.58 -3.45 7.47
N HIS A 43 8.01 -4.12 6.39
CA HIS A 43 7.10 -4.61 5.36
C HIS A 43 6.82 -6.12 5.52
N PRO A 44 5.57 -6.59 5.29
CA PRO A 44 4.37 -5.79 5.00
C PRO A 44 3.79 -5.13 6.24
N THR A 45 3.31 -3.91 6.08
CA THR A 45 2.57 -3.23 7.15
C THR A 45 1.18 -3.83 7.33
N PRO A 46 0.52 -3.67 8.50
CA PRO A 46 -0.86 -4.10 8.71
C PRO A 46 -1.85 -3.57 7.67
N ALA A 47 -1.60 -2.39 7.13
CA ALA A 47 -2.46 -1.76 6.12
C ALA A 47 -2.61 -2.58 4.82
N VAL A 48 -1.63 -3.42 4.49
CA VAL A 48 -1.63 -4.25 3.27
C VAL A 48 -1.52 -5.74 3.57
N GLY A 49 -0.95 -6.12 4.71
CA GLY A 49 -0.74 -7.50 5.12
C GLY A 49 -1.76 -8.02 6.12
N GLY A 50 -2.52 -7.11 6.77
CA GLY A 50 -3.42 -7.44 7.86
C GLY A 50 -2.70 -7.70 9.20
N TYR A 51 -3.49 -7.87 10.26
CA TYR A 51 -2.98 -8.11 11.60
C TYR A 51 -3.87 -9.10 12.37
N PRO A 52 -3.32 -10.10 13.11
CA PRO A 52 -1.89 -10.51 13.14
C PRO A 52 -1.43 -11.09 11.80
N LEU A 53 -0.24 -10.73 11.36
CA LEU A 53 0.25 -11.00 10.00
C LEU A 53 0.18 -12.48 9.57
N PRO A 54 0.56 -13.50 10.40
CA PRO A 54 0.47 -14.90 9.97
C PRO A 54 -0.94 -15.33 9.64
N LEU A 55 -1.91 -15.01 10.51
CA LEU A 55 -3.32 -15.36 10.33
C LEU A 55 -3.94 -14.62 9.11
N ALA A 56 -3.66 -13.33 9.00
CA ALA A 56 -4.15 -12.54 7.88
C ALA A 56 -3.61 -13.05 6.55
N ARG A 57 -2.32 -13.40 6.48
CA ARG A 57 -1.69 -13.97 5.28
C ARG A 57 -2.32 -15.29 4.85
N ASP A 58 -2.60 -16.18 5.81
CA ASP A 58 -3.23 -17.47 5.51
C ASP A 58 -4.67 -17.28 5.03
N PHE A 59 -5.40 -16.34 5.63
CA PHE A 59 -6.74 -15.98 5.17
C PHE A 59 -6.72 -15.39 3.76
N LEU A 60 -5.83 -14.43 3.48
CA LEU A 60 -5.71 -13.81 2.16
C LEU A 60 -5.38 -14.81 1.06
N ARG A 61 -4.52 -15.80 1.34
CA ARG A 61 -4.21 -16.88 0.38
C ARG A 61 -5.42 -17.72 0.00
N GLN A 62 -6.38 -17.85 0.90
CA GLN A 62 -7.61 -18.60 0.66
C GLN A 62 -8.71 -17.75 0.04
N ALA A 63 -8.80 -16.48 0.44
CA ALA A 63 -9.87 -15.57 0.04
C ALA A 63 -9.65 -14.93 -1.33
N GLU A 64 -8.38 -14.63 -1.67
CA GLU A 64 -8.06 -14.00 -2.95
C GLU A 64 -7.88 -15.05 -4.06
N SER A 65 -8.59 -14.85 -5.16
CA SER A 65 -8.56 -15.77 -6.32
C SER A 65 -7.38 -15.48 -7.28
N PHE A 66 -6.51 -14.53 -6.95
CA PHE A 66 -5.41 -14.10 -7.80
C PHE A 66 -4.09 -14.03 -7.02
N ASN A 67 -2.98 -14.09 -7.75
CA ASN A 67 -1.67 -13.83 -7.18
C ASN A 67 -1.41 -12.32 -7.20
N ARG A 68 -1.04 -11.77 -6.06
CA ARG A 68 -0.73 -10.34 -5.90
C ARG A 68 0.50 -9.90 -6.70
N GLY A 69 1.46 -10.81 -6.96
CA GLY A 69 2.71 -10.45 -7.63
C GLY A 69 3.44 -9.33 -6.90
N LEU A 70 3.61 -8.19 -7.56
CA LEU A 70 4.21 -6.99 -6.97
C LEU A 70 3.20 -6.10 -6.23
N PHE A 71 1.89 -6.34 -6.37
CA PHE A 71 0.87 -5.60 -5.65
C PHE A 71 1.02 -5.83 -4.15
N THR A 72 0.96 -4.77 -3.36
CA THR A 72 1.26 -4.74 -1.92
C THR A 72 2.70 -5.09 -1.53
N GLY A 73 3.60 -5.17 -2.50
CA GLY A 73 5.03 -5.22 -2.27
C GLY A 73 5.62 -3.85 -1.95
N ALA A 74 6.91 -3.68 -2.18
CA ALA A 74 7.59 -2.41 -2.03
C ALA A 74 8.45 -2.11 -3.27
N VAL A 75 8.48 -0.85 -3.67
CA VAL A 75 9.34 -0.34 -4.73
C VAL A 75 10.12 0.86 -4.21
N GLY A 76 11.37 0.96 -4.56
CA GLY A 76 12.20 2.05 -4.08
C GLY A 76 13.61 2.00 -4.63
N TRP A 77 14.46 2.80 -4.03
CA TRP A 77 15.88 2.87 -4.36
C TRP A 77 16.70 3.00 -3.09
N CYS A 78 17.94 2.59 -3.17
CA CYS A 78 18.95 2.88 -2.16
C CYS A 78 20.28 3.20 -2.86
N ASP A 79 21.07 4.07 -2.25
CA ASP A 79 22.39 4.42 -2.73
C ASP A 79 23.51 3.64 -2.04
N ALA A 80 24.77 3.96 -2.41
CA ALA A 80 25.94 3.32 -1.83
C ALA A 80 26.21 3.69 -0.36
N HIS A 81 25.57 4.73 0.16
CA HIS A 81 25.69 5.16 1.55
C HIS A 81 24.63 4.49 2.45
N GLY A 82 23.64 3.81 1.84
CA GLY A 82 22.56 3.17 2.54
C GLY A 82 21.32 4.05 2.70
N ASP A 83 21.35 5.25 2.12
CA ASP A 83 20.21 6.17 2.04
C ASP A 83 19.26 5.72 0.92
N GLY A 84 17.98 6.14 1.00
CA GLY A 84 17.01 5.79 -0.02
C GLY A 84 15.58 6.05 0.39
N GLU A 85 14.66 5.63 -0.47
CA GLU A 85 13.22 5.78 -0.28
C GLU A 85 12.49 4.55 -0.78
N TRP A 86 11.47 4.11 -0.05
CA TRP A 86 10.64 2.96 -0.39
C TRP A 86 9.16 3.30 -0.26
N ALA A 87 8.38 2.88 -1.24
CA ALA A 87 6.94 3.04 -1.24
C ALA A 87 6.25 1.67 -1.37
N VAL A 88 5.10 1.53 -0.72
CA VAL A 88 4.26 0.34 -0.88
C VAL A 88 3.58 0.40 -2.25
N THR A 89 3.66 -0.71 -3.02
CA THR A 89 3.06 -0.81 -4.35
C THR A 89 1.56 -1.06 -4.24
N ILE A 90 0.80 0.02 -4.15
CA ILE A 90 -0.67 0.04 -4.16
C ILE A 90 -1.16 0.90 -5.33
N ARG A 91 -2.42 0.71 -5.75
CA ARG A 91 -2.99 1.45 -6.89
C ARG A 91 -2.07 1.37 -8.10
N CYS A 92 -1.65 0.17 -8.41
CA CYS A 92 -0.66 -0.12 -9.44
C CYS A 92 -1.28 -0.92 -10.59
N ALA A 93 -0.54 -1.04 -11.67
CA ALA A 93 -0.89 -1.87 -12.81
C ALA A 93 0.30 -2.68 -13.29
N GLU A 94 0.04 -3.89 -13.73
CA GLU A 94 0.97 -4.70 -14.51
C GLU A 94 0.64 -4.56 -15.99
N LEU A 95 1.64 -4.26 -16.79
CA LEU A 95 1.50 -4.14 -18.25
C LEU A 95 2.12 -5.35 -18.95
N GLN A 96 1.32 -6.02 -19.77
CA GLN A 96 1.80 -7.13 -20.61
C GLN A 96 1.33 -6.93 -22.06
N GLY A 97 2.22 -6.49 -22.92
CA GLY A 97 1.88 -6.11 -24.27
C GLY A 97 0.83 -5.00 -24.32
N LYS A 98 -0.36 -5.31 -24.83
CA LYS A 98 -1.49 -4.36 -24.91
C LYS A 98 -2.51 -4.51 -23.77
N LYS A 99 -2.21 -5.36 -22.77
CA LYS A 99 -3.10 -5.59 -21.63
C LYS A 99 -2.54 -4.92 -20.40
N ALA A 100 -3.41 -4.29 -19.63
CA ALA A 100 -3.13 -3.76 -18.31
C ALA A 100 -4.00 -4.50 -17.29
N ARG A 101 -3.39 -5.00 -16.22
CA ARG A 101 -4.08 -5.51 -15.04
C ARG A 101 -3.89 -4.51 -13.92
N LEU A 102 -4.98 -3.97 -13.40
CA LEU A 102 -4.98 -2.99 -12.34
C LEU A 102 -5.25 -3.67 -11.01
N PHE A 103 -4.64 -3.14 -9.94
CA PHE A 103 -4.80 -3.64 -8.58
C PHE A 103 -5.22 -2.50 -7.65
N ALA A 104 -6.27 -2.75 -6.89
CA ALA A 104 -6.72 -1.93 -5.79
C ALA A 104 -7.32 -2.82 -4.70
N GLY A 105 -7.49 -2.30 -3.50
CA GLY A 105 -8.07 -3.02 -2.37
C GLY A 105 -8.44 -2.09 -1.23
N ALA A 106 -9.17 -2.63 -0.27
CA ALA A 106 -9.56 -1.95 0.96
C ALA A 106 -9.15 -2.78 2.19
N GLY A 107 -8.97 -2.09 3.31
CA GLY A 107 -8.71 -2.73 4.60
C GLY A 107 -10.02 -3.13 5.26
N VAL A 108 -10.26 -4.43 5.39
CA VAL A 108 -11.46 -4.96 6.04
C VAL A 108 -11.23 -5.11 7.54
N VAL A 109 -12.12 -4.54 8.34
CA VAL A 109 -12.10 -4.59 9.81
C VAL A 109 -13.47 -5.01 10.35
N PRO A 110 -13.57 -5.40 11.63
CA PRO A 110 -14.89 -5.66 12.23
C PRO A 110 -15.83 -4.46 12.05
N GLY A 111 -16.99 -4.71 11.45
CA GLY A 111 -17.98 -3.68 11.13
C GLY A 111 -17.88 -3.07 9.74
N SER A 112 -16.89 -3.47 8.92
CA SER A 112 -16.83 -3.07 7.50
C SER A 112 -18.10 -3.55 6.76
N ASP A 113 -18.71 -2.63 6.00
CA ASP A 113 -19.82 -2.95 5.10
C ASP A 113 -19.28 -3.36 3.72
N PRO A 114 -19.59 -4.56 3.23
CA PRO A 114 -19.02 -5.06 1.97
C PRO A 114 -19.34 -4.19 0.75
N VAL A 115 -20.49 -3.52 0.73
CA VAL A 115 -20.89 -2.63 -0.37
C VAL A 115 -20.07 -1.34 -0.33
N ALA A 116 -19.87 -0.79 0.86
CA ALA A 116 -19.03 0.40 1.06
C ALA A 116 -17.56 0.12 0.68
N GLU A 117 -16.99 -1.00 1.14
CA GLU A 117 -15.62 -1.41 0.81
C GLU A 117 -15.42 -1.66 -0.69
N ARG A 118 -16.40 -2.27 -1.36
CA ARG A 118 -16.38 -2.45 -2.81
C ARG A 118 -16.40 -1.09 -3.54
N ARG A 119 -17.23 -0.14 -3.12
CA ARG A 119 -17.26 1.21 -3.69
C ARG A 119 -15.94 1.95 -3.50
N GLU A 120 -15.35 1.85 -2.31
CA GLU A 120 -14.04 2.43 -2.01
C GLU A 120 -12.95 1.83 -2.91
N THR A 121 -12.93 0.51 -3.07
CA THR A 121 -12.00 -0.18 -3.98
C THR A 121 -12.19 0.30 -5.42
N GLY A 122 -13.44 0.41 -5.89
CA GLY A 122 -13.76 0.97 -7.21
C GLY A 122 -13.20 2.38 -7.41
N ALA A 123 -13.38 3.27 -6.43
CA ALA A 123 -12.84 4.63 -6.47
C ALA A 123 -11.29 4.65 -6.54
N LYS A 124 -10.63 3.69 -5.91
CA LYS A 124 -9.15 3.57 -5.94
C LYS A 124 -8.60 3.19 -7.31
N PHE A 125 -9.37 2.54 -8.18
CA PHE A 125 -8.97 2.28 -9.56
C PHE A 125 -8.89 3.55 -10.41
N ALA A 126 -9.64 4.59 -10.06
CA ALA A 126 -9.68 5.85 -10.82
C ALA A 126 -8.28 6.46 -11.02
N THR A 127 -7.37 6.32 -10.06
CA THR A 127 -6.00 6.81 -10.18
C THR A 127 -5.28 6.22 -11.40
N MET A 128 -5.34 4.90 -11.57
CA MET A 128 -4.67 4.22 -12.68
C MET A 128 -5.44 4.35 -13.98
N LEU A 129 -6.77 4.32 -13.93
CA LEU A 129 -7.61 4.52 -15.12
C LEU A 129 -7.37 5.91 -15.72
N ASN A 130 -7.32 6.95 -14.90
CA ASN A 130 -7.01 8.30 -15.36
C ASN A 130 -5.59 8.39 -15.97
N ALA A 131 -4.60 7.76 -15.33
CA ALA A 131 -3.23 7.72 -15.85
C ALA A 131 -3.13 6.99 -17.21
N LEU A 132 -4.01 6.02 -17.45
CA LEU A 132 -4.11 5.28 -18.73
C LEU A 132 -5.03 5.97 -19.75
N GLY A 133 -5.62 7.11 -19.44
CA GLY A 133 -6.55 7.85 -20.30
C GLY A 133 -7.91 7.17 -20.47
N VAL A 134 -8.26 6.26 -19.57
CA VAL A 134 -9.57 5.60 -19.57
C VAL A 134 -10.58 6.47 -18.82
N ILE A 135 -11.63 6.87 -19.52
CA ILE A 135 -12.72 7.67 -18.94
C ILE A 135 -13.81 6.75 -18.44
N GLY A 136 -14.13 6.84 -17.15
CA GLY A 136 -15.13 6.03 -16.46
C GLY A 136 -14.56 4.78 -15.79
N VAL A 137 -15.17 4.43 -14.65
CA VAL A 137 -14.89 3.15 -13.98
C VAL A 137 -15.89 2.13 -14.55
N PRO A 138 -15.45 0.96 -15.04
CA PRO A 138 -16.36 -0.09 -15.43
C PRO A 138 -17.32 -0.44 -14.27
N GLU A 139 -18.61 -0.57 -14.52
CA GLU A 139 -19.61 -0.92 -13.48
C GLU A 139 -19.40 -2.34 -12.93
N GLU A 140 -18.65 -3.18 -13.64
CA GLU A 140 -18.31 -4.54 -13.26
C GLU A 140 -16.82 -4.63 -12.89
N VAL A 141 -16.51 -4.49 -11.61
CA VAL A 141 -15.23 -4.85 -11.00
C VAL A 141 -15.48 -5.77 -9.81
#